data_eb08f9f02ea97d8911dae27019283fe4
#
_entry.id   eb08f9f02ea97d8911dae27019283fe4
#
_cell.length_a   1.000
_cell.length_b   1.000
_cell.length_c   1.000
_cell.angle_alpha   90.00
_cell.angle_beta   90.00
_cell.angle_gamma   90.00
#
_symmetry.space_group_name_H-M   'P 1'
#
loop_
_entity.id
_entity.type
_entity.pdbx_description
1 polymer ?
#
loop_
_entity_poly.entity_id
_entity_poly.type
_entity_poly.pdbx_seq_one_letter_code
_entity_poly.pdbx_strand_id
1 'polypeptide(L)'
;IQDAYTTSTNYPYATPYAAQRINYIRNSVKVVIDAYHGSTTFYVSEPGDPIVQTISRVFPGLLKPMEEMPEGLRSHVRYPEEIFKVQAAAYATFHMTNPQVFYNKEDQWQVPVIDGDANTATPMQPYY
;
A
#
# COMPACT_ATOMS: atom_id res chain seq x y z
N ILE A 1 -12.15 -8.90 3.54
CA ILE A 1 -11.75 -7.48 3.46
C ILE A 1 -10.67 -7.37 2.40
N GLN A 2 -10.81 -6.41 1.50
CA GLN A 2 -9.86 -6.14 0.42
C GLN A 2 -9.31 -4.72 0.55
N ASP A 3 -8.00 -4.56 0.36
CA ASP A 3 -7.37 -3.24 0.29
C ASP A 3 -7.62 -2.58 -1.05
N ALA A 4 -7.96 -1.29 -1.04
CA ALA A 4 -8.06 -0.47 -2.22
C ALA A 4 -7.15 0.76 -2.09
N TYR A 5 -6.40 1.04 -3.15
CA TYR A 5 -5.36 2.05 -3.17
C TYR A 5 -5.73 3.21 -4.09
N THR A 6 -5.48 4.41 -3.63
CA THR A 6 -5.44 5.59 -4.47
C THR A 6 -4.02 5.78 -4.97
N THR A 7 -3.87 6.00 -6.27
CA THR A 7 -2.56 6.12 -6.92
C THR A 7 -2.51 7.31 -7.86
N SER A 8 -1.31 7.86 -8.08
CA SER A 8 -1.03 8.88 -9.09
C SER A 8 0.38 8.71 -9.65
N THR A 9 0.58 9.19 -10.87
CA THR A 9 1.89 9.28 -11.53
C THR A 9 2.41 10.73 -11.56
N ASN A 10 1.65 11.69 -11.03
CA ASN A 10 1.87 13.12 -11.20
C ASN A 10 2.13 13.87 -9.89
N TYR A 11 2.54 13.15 -8.82
CA TYR A 11 2.89 13.82 -7.56
C TYR A 11 4.24 14.52 -7.73
N PRO A 12 4.32 15.85 -7.46
CA PRO A 12 5.53 16.61 -7.70
C PRO A 12 6.69 16.18 -6.80
N TYR A 13 7.88 16.15 -7.36
CA TYR A 13 9.16 15.84 -6.68
C TYR A 13 9.25 14.45 -6.02
N ALA A 14 8.37 13.52 -6.38
CA ALA A 14 8.41 12.15 -5.88
C ALA A 14 9.02 11.19 -6.91
N THR A 15 9.89 10.29 -6.45
CA THR A 15 10.50 9.26 -7.28
C THR A 15 9.45 8.19 -7.66
N PRO A 16 9.33 7.83 -8.93
CA PRO A 16 8.45 6.74 -9.34
C PRO A 16 8.88 5.39 -8.74
N TYR A 17 7.89 4.62 -8.32
CA TYR A 17 8.06 3.26 -7.81
C TYR A 17 7.60 2.23 -8.84
N ALA A 18 8.39 1.18 -9.03
CA ALA A 18 8.13 0.04 -9.89
C ALA A 18 7.84 0.37 -11.38
N ALA A 19 7.56 -0.66 -12.17
CA ALA A 19 7.29 -0.56 -13.62
C ALA A 19 6.05 0.30 -13.95
N GLN A 20 5.10 0.40 -13.03
CA GLN A 20 3.88 1.20 -13.18
C GLN A 20 4.12 2.72 -13.08
N ARG A 21 5.34 3.14 -12.74
CA ARG A 21 5.75 4.55 -12.60
C ARG A 21 4.87 5.37 -11.65
N ILE A 22 4.14 4.72 -10.74
CA ILE A 22 3.37 5.42 -9.71
C ILE A 22 4.33 6.14 -8.76
N ASN A 23 4.00 7.36 -8.38
CA ASN A 23 4.77 8.16 -7.43
C ASN A 23 3.93 8.70 -6.27
N TYR A 24 2.69 8.23 -6.17
CA TYR A 24 1.79 8.44 -5.06
C TYR A 24 0.97 7.17 -4.87
N ILE A 25 0.92 6.67 -3.65
CA ILE A 25 0.10 5.54 -3.26
C ILE A 25 -0.36 5.69 -1.80
N ARG A 26 -1.66 5.47 -1.55
CA ARG A 26 -2.24 5.36 -0.21
C ARG A 26 -3.25 4.23 -0.15
N ASN A 27 -3.31 3.52 0.96
CA ASN A 27 -4.40 2.57 1.21
C ASN A 27 -5.59 3.31 1.83
N SER A 28 -6.29 4.05 1.01
CA SER A 28 -7.30 5.01 1.47
C SER A 28 -8.66 4.39 1.73
N VAL A 29 -8.92 3.18 1.21
CA VAL A 29 -10.21 2.52 1.34
C VAL A 29 -10.03 1.05 1.68
N LYS A 30 -10.83 0.58 2.64
CA LYS A 30 -11.02 -0.85 2.92
C LYS A 30 -12.37 -1.29 2.33
N VAL A 31 -12.35 -2.32 1.52
CA VAL A 31 -13.55 -2.85 0.85
C VAL A 31 -13.97 -4.13 1.57
N VAL A 32 -15.20 -4.13 2.07
CA VAL A 32 -15.81 -5.34 2.64
C VAL A 32 -16.78 -5.91 1.63
N ILE A 33 -16.57 -7.18 1.29
CA ILE A 33 -17.43 -7.92 0.36
C ILE A 33 -18.10 -9.03 1.17
N ASP A 34 -19.43 -9.03 1.20
CA ASP A 34 -20.20 -10.15 1.71
C ASP A 34 -20.19 -11.28 0.69
N ALA A 35 -19.50 -12.35 1.03
CA ALA A 35 -19.33 -13.50 0.14
C ALA A 35 -20.63 -14.26 -0.12
N TYR A 36 -21.65 -14.09 0.73
CA TYR A 36 -22.93 -14.75 0.58
C TYR A 36 -23.89 -13.97 -0.34
N HIS A 37 -24.04 -12.65 -0.09
CA HIS A 37 -24.98 -11.80 -0.83
C HIS A 37 -24.31 -11.01 -1.96
N GLY A 38 -22.99 -10.97 -2.01
CA GLY A 38 -22.23 -10.18 -3.00
C GLY A 38 -22.28 -8.66 -2.74
N SER A 39 -22.85 -8.21 -1.63
CA SER A 39 -22.89 -6.79 -1.30
C SER A 39 -21.51 -6.26 -0.97
N THR A 40 -21.22 -5.04 -1.41
CA THR A 40 -19.91 -4.40 -1.23
C THR A 40 -20.07 -3.09 -0.47
N THR A 41 -19.24 -2.89 0.55
CA THR A 41 -19.19 -1.66 1.34
C THR A 41 -17.76 -1.12 1.37
N PHE A 42 -17.64 0.20 1.16
CA PHE A 42 -16.35 0.88 1.10
C PHE A 42 -16.16 1.73 2.36
N TYR A 43 -15.09 1.50 3.11
CA TYR A 43 -14.76 2.25 4.33
C TYR A 43 -13.49 3.07 4.12
N VAL A 44 -13.53 4.36 4.45
CA VAL A 44 -12.41 5.28 4.33
C VAL A 44 -11.44 5.07 5.49
N SER A 45 -10.23 4.64 5.21
CA SER A 45 -9.13 4.49 6.19
C SER A 45 -8.24 5.73 6.27
N GLU A 46 -8.16 6.52 5.18
CA GLU A 46 -7.35 7.74 5.08
C GLU A 46 -8.21 8.95 4.66
N PRO A 47 -8.94 9.57 5.59
CA PRO A 47 -9.84 10.69 5.25
C PRO A 47 -9.11 11.94 4.77
N GLY A 48 -7.79 12.06 5.04
CA GLY A 48 -6.93 13.14 4.55
C GLY A 48 -6.48 13.01 3.09
N ASP A 49 -6.80 11.90 2.42
CA ASP A 49 -6.41 11.71 1.01
C ASP A 49 -7.28 12.57 0.07
N PRO A 50 -6.69 13.48 -0.71
CA PRO A 50 -7.42 14.37 -1.61
C PRO A 50 -8.18 13.63 -2.71
N ILE A 51 -7.69 12.45 -3.14
CA ILE A 51 -8.36 11.63 -4.16
C ILE A 51 -9.66 11.06 -3.58
N VAL A 52 -9.60 10.48 -2.38
CA VAL A 52 -10.79 9.96 -1.68
C VAL A 52 -11.80 11.07 -1.38
N GLN A 53 -11.34 12.25 -0.95
CA GLN A 53 -12.22 13.39 -0.74
C GLN A 53 -12.94 13.81 -2.03
N THR A 54 -12.24 13.77 -3.15
CA THR A 54 -12.85 14.06 -4.46
C THR A 54 -13.90 13.00 -4.82
N ILE A 55 -13.57 11.70 -4.67
CA ILE A 55 -14.52 10.59 -4.92
C ILE A 55 -15.76 10.72 -4.03
N SER A 56 -15.59 11.04 -2.73
CA SER A 56 -16.70 11.23 -1.81
C SER A 56 -17.66 12.35 -2.22
N ARG A 57 -17.12 13.42 -2.84
CA ARG A 57 -17.94 14.54 -3.35
C ARG A 57 -18.65 14.18 -4.66
N VAL A 58 -17.99 13.41 -5.52
CA VAL A 58 -18.58 12.97 -6.81
C VAL A 58 -19.66 11.91 -6.59
N PHE A 59 -19.47 11.02 -5.61
CA PHE A 59 -20.38 9.92 -5.30
C PHE A 59 -20.83 9.97 -3.83
N PRO A 60 -21.75 10.86 -3.47
CA PRO A 60 -22.24 10.98 -2.08
C PRO A 60 -22.86 9.66 -1.60
N GLY A 61 -22.44 9.22 -0.41
CA GLY A 61 -22.95 8.00 0.22
C GLY A 61 -22.28 6.69 -0.25
N LEU A 62 -21.36 6.74 -1.21
CA LEU A 62 -20.59 5.56 -1.63
C LEU A 62 -19.59 5.11 -0.55
N LEU A 63 -18.90 6.07 0.05
CA LEU A 63 -17.85 5.83 1.03
C LEU A 63 -18.40 6.07 2.43
N LYS A 64 -18.14 5.15 3.35
CA LYS A 64 -18.49 5.25 4.76
C LYS A 64 -17.25 5.54 5.61
N PRO A 65 -17.37 6.24 6.72
CA PRO A 65 -16.27 6.40 7.67
C PRO A 65 -15.86 5.04 8.27
N MET A 66 -14.57 4.90 8.60
CA MET A 66 -14.01 3.66 9.14
C MET A 66 -14.67 3.24 10.48
N GLU A 67 -15.18 4.21 11.23
CA GLU A 67 -15.85 4.02 12.52
C GLU A 67 -17.18 3.26 12.38
N GLU A 68 -17.79 3.29 11.20
CA GLU A 68 -19.02 2.53 10.91
C GLU A 68 -18.75 1.06 10.60
N MET A 69 -17.49 0.67 10.45
CA MET A 69 -17.13 -0.75 10.23
C MET A 69 -17.42 -1.54 11.52
N PRO A 70 -18.14 -2.68 11.41
CA PRO A 70 -18.37 -3.56 12.57
C PRO A 70 -17.06 -3.95 13.25
N GLU A 71 -17.03 -3.91 14.58
CA GLU A 71 -15.81 -4.16 15.38
C GLU A 71 -15.17 -5.50 15.07
N GLY A 72 -15.99 -6.56 14.88
CA GLY A 72 -15.51 -7.88 14.50
C GLY A 72 -14.76 -7.90 13.16
N LEU A 73 -15.11 -7.03 12.21
CA LEU A 73 -14.38 -6.88 10.94
C LEU A 73 -13.17 -5.99 11.11
N ARG A 74 -13.31 -4.90 11.87
CA ARG A 74 -12.25 -3.94 12.11
C ARG A 74 -11.02 -4.57 12.79
N SER A 75 -11.24 -5.52 13.69
CA SER A 75 -10.16 -6.28 14.35
C SER A 75 -9.36 -7.17 13.39
N HIS A 76 -9.87 -7.45 12.21
CA HIS A 76 -9.19 -8.20 11.16
C HIS A 76 -8.54 -7.34 10.07
N VAL A 77 -8.58 -6.02 10.21
CA VAL A 77 -7.87 -5.12 9.29
C VAL A 77 -6.36 -5.25 9.52
N ARG A 78 -5.63 -5.57 8.47
CA ARG A 78 -4.18 -5.76 8.49
C ARG A 78 -3.48 -4.57 7.85
N TYR A 79 -2.16 -4.51 8.06
CA TYR A 79 -1.32 -3.54 7.36
C TYR A 79 -1.33 -3.82 5.85
N PRO A 80 -1.47 -2.78 4.98
CA PRO A 80 -1.59 -2.99 3.54
C PRO A 80 -0.29 -3.53 2.92
N GLU A 81 -0.37 -4.65 2.24
CA GLU A 81 0.79 -5.35 1.68
C GLU A 81 1.58 -4.49 0.68
N GLU A 82 0.89 -3.80 -0.24
CA GLU A 82 1.58 -2.98 -1.24
C GLU A 82 2.28 -1.75 -0.63
N ILE A 83 1.70 -1.14 0.42
CA ILE A 83 2.37 -0.07 1.17
C ILE A 83 3.61 -0.62 1.87
N PHE A 84 3.52 -1.80 2.47
CA PHE A 84 4.67 -2.45 3.09
C PHE A 84 5.79 -2.70 2.08
N LYS A 85 5.48 -3.22 0.90
CA LYS A 85 6.48 -3.45 -0.17
C LYS A 85 7.18 -2.17 -0.60
N VAL A 86 6.43 -1.08 -0.79
CA VAL A 86 6.98 0.24 -1.14
C VAL A 86 7.90 0.76 -0.02
N GLN A 87 7.45 0.66 1.22
CA GLN A 87 8.24 1.10 2.38
C GLN A 87 9.50 0.26 2.57
N ALA A 88 9.42 -1.05 2.44
CA ALA A 88 10.56 -1.95 2.54
C ALA A 88 11.61 -1.64 1.44
N ALA A 89 11.17 -1.41 0.21
CA ALA A 89 12.06 -1.04 -0.89
C ALA A 89 12.74 0.33 -0.66
N ALA A 90 12.02 1.31 -0.12
CA ALA A 90 12.60 2.60 0.25
C ALA A 90 13.59 2.45 1.41
N TYR A 91 13.19 1.75 2.48
CA TYR A 91 14.01 1.58 3.68
C TYR A 91 15.28 0.76 3.40
N ALA A 92 15.24 -0.17 2.45
CA ALA A 92 16.41 -0.93 2.01
C ALA A 92 17.60 -0.06 1.58
N THR A 93 17.35 1.18 1.17
CA THR A 93 18.39 2.17 0.84
C THR A 93 18.50 3.24 1.91
N PHE A 94 17.38 3.80 2.37
CA PHE A 94 17.34 4.99 3.23
C PHE A 94 17.60 4.70 4.72
N HIS A 95 17.82 3.46 5.14
CA HIS A 95 18.26 3.15 6.49
C HIS A 95 19.73 3.55 6.75
N MET A 96 20.55 3.68 5.69
CA MET A 96 21.95 4.05 5.79
C MET A 96 22.11 5.51 6.21
N THR A 97 22.71 5.75 7.38
CA THR A 97 22.90 7.08 7.95
C THR A 97 24.25 7.73 7.61
N ASN A 98 25.26 6.92 7.26
CA ASN A 98 26.56 7.41 6.83
C ASN A 98 26.50 7.83 5.36
N PRO A 99 26.85 9.10 5.01
CA PRO A 99 26.75 9.58 3.64
C PRO A 99 27.60 8.80 2.62
N GLN A 100 28.79 8.33 3.02
CA GLN A 100 29.69 7.59 2.13
C GLN A 100 29.15 6.18 1.87
N VAL A 101 28.70 5.49 2.92
CA VAL A 101 28.06 4.16 2.82
C VAL A 101 26.79 4.25 1.97
N PHE A 102 25.99 5.30 2.17
CA PHE A 102 24.80 5.56 1.37
C PHE A 102 25.11 5.79 -0.11
N TYR A 103 26.11 6.63 -0.41
CA TYR A 103 26.52 6.92 -1.79
C TYR A 103 27.04 5.69 -2.51
N ASN A 104 27.87 4.89 -1.83
CA ASN A 104 28.48 3.65 -2.37
C ASN A 104 27.50 2.46 -2.33
N LYS A 105 26.36 2.56 -1.63
CA LYS A 105 25.39 1.47 -1.40
C LYS A 105 26.02 0.21 -0.77
N GLU A 106 26.97 0.41 0.16
CA GLU A 106 27.74 -0.67 0.76
C GLU A 106 26.93 -1.60 1.65
N ASP A 107 25.86 -1.09 2.28
CA ASP A 107 24.95 -1.83 3.16
C ASP A 107 23.50 -1.83 2.63
N GLN A 108 23.32 -1.90 1.32
CA GLN A 108 21.98 -1.94 0.74
C GLN A 108 21.30 -3.28 1.02
N TRP A 109 20.15 -3.26 1.70
CA TRP A 109 19.37 -4.45 2.00
C TRP A 109 18.57 -4.93 0.80
N GLN A 110 18.29 -6.23 0.80
CA GLN A 110 17.46 -6.86 -0.22
C GLN A 110 16.41 -7.74 0.45
N VAL A 111 15.22 -7.80 -0.17
CA VAL A 111 14.18 -8.75 0.24
C VAL A 111 14.67 -10.16 -0.12
N PRO A 112 14.64 -11.12 0.82
CA PRO A 112 15.01 -12.50 0.53
C PRO A 112 14.20 -13.09 -0.63
N VAL A 113 14.79 -13.97 -1.37
CA VAL A 113 14.09 -14.74 -2.41
C VAL A 113 13.71 -16.12 -1.90
N ILE A 114 12.56 -16.61 -2.34
CA ILE A 114 12.15 -18.00 -2.11
C ILE A 114 12.86 -18.86 -3.14
N ASP A 115 13.28 -20.06 -2.75
CA ASP A 115 14.03 -21.01 -3.56
C ASP A 115 13.53 -21.10 -5.01
N GLY A 116 14.44 -20.87 -5.92
CA GLY A 116 14.27 -21.00 -7.35
C GLY A 116 15.65 -20.88 -8.02
N ASP A 117 15.81 -21.47 -9.18
CA ASP A 117 16.97 -21.19 -10.03
C ASP A 117 17.08 -19.70 -10.32
N ALA A 118 18.26 -19.19 -10.64
CA ALA A 118 18.54 -17.78 -10.85
C ALA A 118 17.54 -17.05 -11.80
N ASN A 119 16.82 -17.80 -12.62
CA ASN A 119 15.81 -17.28 -13.56
C ASN A 119 14.36 -17.36 -13.03
N THR A 120 14.11 -18.01 -11.89
CA THR A 120 12.77 -18.23 -11.30
C THR A 120 12.66 -17.72 -9.86
N ALA A 121 13.71 -17.11 -9.33
CA ALA A 121 13.74 -16.58 -7.97
C ALA A 121 12.65 -15.52 -7.78
N THR A 122 11.70 -15.80 -6.89
CA THR A 122 10.60 -14.88 -6.55
C THR A 122 10.88 -14.23 -5.21
N PRO A 123 10.79 -12.88 -5.11
CA PRO A 123 10.92 -12.21 -3.81
C PRO A 123 9.91 -12.75 -2.81
N MET A 124 10.35 -12.96 -1.55
CA MET A 124 9.47 -13.40 -0.48
C MET A 124 8.33 -12.40 -0.30
N GLN A 125 7.10 -12.94 -0.30
CA GLN A 125 5.92 -12.12 -0.05
C GLN A 125 5.80 -11.81 1.45
N PRO A 126 5.29 -10.62 1.83
CA PRO A 126 4.95 -10.35 3.21
C PRO A 126 3.94 -11.37 3.74
N TYR A 127 4.11 -11.78 5.00
CA TYR A 127 3.17 -12.67 5.69
C TYR A 127 2.88 -12.15 7.10
N TYR A 128 1.72 -12.53 7.66
CA TYR A 128 1.24 -12.11 8.98
C TYR A 128 1.09 -13.31 9.90
#